data_cdcd1a6952b808fc4c89bc5a3727da0f
#
_entry.id   cdcd1a6952b808fc4c89bc5a3727da0f
#
_cell.length_a   1.000
_cell.length_b   1.000
_cell.length_c   1.000
_cell.angle_alpha   90.00
_cell.angle_beta   90.00
_cell.angle_gamma   90.00
#
_symmetry.space_group_name_H-M   'P 1'
#
loop_
_entity.id
_entity.type
_entity.pdbx_description
1 polymer ?
#
loop_
_entity_poly.entity_id
_entity_poly.type
_entity_poly.pdbx_seq_one_letter_code
_entity_poly.pdbx_strand_id
1 'polypeptide(L)'
;MATIALAGSLLPRALPAAACSLIFVNDNDVAKIVVRTMDLPLAIPEAPRFVLFPRGMEKDAAKSVLPGVNAKIVGLSNNHLKWKAKYGSVAMVAFDVGVTDGLNERGLAGHLLTLETTAYEPKDNRPELGQSHWLAYVLDNFKSVREAVDALEDNKEFRIMPATVPEKGVTGIMSVHLALENSTGDSAVFELVNGKMVIHHGPQYQVMTNDPSYDTMLQRLKKYKAFGGKLGLPGEGPEGEYRFVRLAAYYKLLPDPKSYRDAVANAISLMRVAQVPARDPNKELEATENATDADRLWTGAQTNWLSAIDVSHKVYYVNSARSPDLFWVRLDDLDLNEGARVTYLDPHDITLGGDVAKRFAEWKSSAQ
;
A
#
# COMPACT_ATOMS: atom_id res chain seq x y z
N MET A 1 48.71 25.92 -19.62
CA MET A 1 47.90 24.69 -19.46
C MET A 1 46.82 24.97 -18.44
N ALA A 2 45.60 25.14 -18.88
CA ALA A 2 44.46 25.41 -18.00
C ALA A 2 43.72 24.10 -17.76
N THR A 3 43.67 23.68 -16.51
CA THR A 3 42.96 22.48 -16.06
C THR A 3 41.47 22.81 -15.88
N ILE A 4 40.63 22.29 -16.76
CA ILE A 4 39.17 22.39 -16.65
C ILE A 4 38.73 21.31 -15.68
N ALA A 5 38.28 21.72 -14.50
CA ALA A 5 37.61 20.85 -13.55
C ALA A 5 36.17 20.60 -14.03
N LEU A 6 35.86 19.38 -14.47
CA LEU A 6 34.47 18.92 -14.70
C LEU A 6 33.81 18.79 -13.33
N ALA A 7 32.93 19.72 -12.98
CA ALA A 7 31.97 19.56 -11.91
C ALA A 7 30.86 18.60 -12.40
N GLY A 8 30.99 17.33 -12.05
CA GLY A 8 29.92 16.37 -12.25
C GLY A 8 28.71 16.73 -11.38
N SER A 9 27.65 17.21 -12.00
CA SER A 9 26.34 17.36 -11.34
C SER A 9 25.83 15.99 -10.95
N LEU A 10 25.84 15.67 -9.66
CA LEU A 10 25.08 14.57 -9.07
C LEU A 10 23.60 14.93 -9.23
N LEU A 11 22.99 14.50 -10.33
CA LEU A 11 21.54 14.47 -10.43
C LEU A 11 21.02 13.55 -9.31
N PRO A 12 19.99 13.95 -8.55
CA PRO A 12 19.38 13.05 -7.58
C PRO A 12 18.90 11.81 -8.34
N ARG A 13 19.41 10.64 -7.93
CA ARG A 13 18.95 9.36 -8.46
C ARG A 13 17.47 9.25 -8.07
N ALA A 14 16.58 9.26 -9.05
CA ALA A 14 15.19 8.92 -8.82
C ALA A 14 15.17 7.54 -8.14
N LEU A 15 14.40 7.41 -7.06
CA LEU A 15 14.16 6.10 -6.47
C LEU A 15 13.52 5.22 -7.56
N PRO A 16 13.96 3.96 -7.72
CA PRO A 16 13.33 3.07 -8.69
C PRO A 16 11.84 2.98 -8.38
N ALA A 17 11.01 3.08 -9.41
CA ALA A 17 9.56 3.08 -9.29
C ALA A 17 9.10 1.83 -8.53
N ALA A 18 8.34 2.01 -7.45
CA ALA A 18 7.67 0.91 -6.79
C ALA A 18 6.65 0.28 -7.76
N ALA A 19 6.57 -1.04 -7.81
CA ALA A 19 5.74 -1.77 -8.76
C ALA A 19 4.51 -2.43 -8.10
N CYS A 20 3.94 -1.82 -7.06
CA CYS A 20 2.83 -2.35 -6.27
C CYS A 20 1.58 -2.66 -7.11
N SER A 21 0.84 -3.68 -6.73
CA SER A 21 -0.40 -4.09 -7.36
C SER A 21 -1.44 -4.46 -6.31
N LEU A 22 -2.71 -4.21 -6.62
CA LEU A 22 -3.86 -4.55 -5.80
C LEU A 22 -4.98 -5.12 -6.67
N ILE A 23 -5.67 -6.14 -6.15
CA ILE A 23 -6.94 -6.66 -6.70
C ILE A 23 -7.92 -6.97 -5.57
N PHE A 24 -9.15 -6.51 -5.69
CA PHE A 24 -10.26 -6.83 -4.79
C PHE A 24 -11.19 -7.85 -5.45
N VAL A 25 -11.19 -9.07 -4.94
CA VAL A 25 -12.08 -10.17 -5.37
C VAL A 25 -13.37 -10.07 -4.55
N ASN A 26 -14.41 -9.45 -5.13
CA ASN A 26 -15.63 -9.07 -4.40
C ASN A 26 -16.94 -9.57 -5.02
N ASP A 27 -16.92 -10.35 -6.10
CA ASP A 27 -18.10 -10.80 -6.83
C ASP A 27 -18.53 -12.25 -6.52
N ASN A 28 -18.15 -12.77 -5.36
CA ASN A 28 -18.59 -14.08 -4.87
C ASN A 28 -19.24 -13.97 -3.48
N ASP A 29 -20.03 -14.97 -3.09
CA ASP A 29 -20.78 -14.99 -1.83
C ASP A 29 -20.01 -15.64 -0.67
N VAL A 30 -18.78 -16.13 -0.91
CA VAL A 30 -18.00 -16.86 0.09
C VAL A 30 -17.13 -15.94 0.92
N ALA A 31 -16.36 -15.06 0.27
CA ALA A 31 -15.50 -14.08 0.93
C ALA A 31 -15.13 -12.93 0.00
N LYS A 32 -15.04 -11.72 0.53
CA LYS A 32 -14.52 -10.54 -0.17
C LYS A 32 -13.07 -10.36 0.25
N ILE A 33 -12.14 -10.53 -0.68
CA ILE A 33 -10.70 -10.57 -0.38
C ILE A 33 -9.95 -9.58 -1.24
N VAL A 34 -9.25 -8.63 -0.61
CA VAL A 34 -8.31 -7.76 -1.31
C VAL A 34 -6.90 -8.33 -1.16
N VAL A 35 -6.18 -8.44 -2.28
CA VAL A 35 -4.79 -8.90 -2.31
C VAL A 35 -3.90 -7.80 -2.86
N ARG A 36 -2.75 -7.61 -2.24
CA ARG A 36 -1.81 -6.58 -2.61
C ARG A 36 -0.37 -7.10 -2.58
N THR A 37 0.49 -6.62 -3.49
CA THR A 37 1.95 -6.78 -3.44
C THR A 37 2.62 -5.49 -2.99
N MET A 38 3.62 -5.59 -2.12
CA MET A 38 4.55 -4.50 -1.81
C MET A 38 5.85 -4.73 -2.56
N ASP A 39 5.99 -4.02 -3.66
CA ASP A 39 7.13 -4.16 -4.55
C ASP A 39 8.04 -2.93 -4.41
N LEU A 40 9.18 -3.13 -3.76
CA LEU A 40 10.16 -2.09 -3.48
C LEU A 40 11.58 -2.63 -3.71
N PRO A 41 12.58 -1.75 -3.93
CA PRO A 41 13.98 -2.16 -3.95
C PRO A 41 14.38 -2.87 -2.66
N LEU A 42 15.30 -3.83 -2.76
CA LEU A 42 15.84 -4.60 -1.63
C LEU A 42 16.51 -3.76 -0.54
N ALA A 43 16.98 -2.58 -0.88
CA ALA A 43 17.73 -1.68 0.00
C ALA A 43 16.84 -0.80 0.89
N ILE A 44 15.67 -1.28 1.36
CA ILE A 44 14.95 -0.57 2.40
C ILE A 44 15.71 -0.77 3.71
N PRO A 45 16.21 0.31 4.35
CA PRO A 45 17.09 0.21 5.52
C PRO A 45 16.45 -0.44 6.73
N GLU A 46 15.12 -0.44 6.82
CA GLU A 46 14.39 -0.94 7.99
C GLU A 46 13.36 -1.99 7.60
N ALA A 47 13.32 -3.07 8.38
CA ALA A 47 12.31 -4.11 8.22
C ALA A 47 10.90 -3.52 8.44
N PRO A 48 9.91 -3.95 7.67
CA PRO A 48 8.52 -3.59 7.93
C PRO A 48 8.08 -4.16 9.29
N ARG A 49 7.03 -3.56 9.88
CA ARG A 49 6.43 -4.02 11.13
C ARG A 49 4.97 -4.37 10.86
N PHE A 50 4.54 -5.54 11.30
CA PHE A 50 3.13 -5.90 11.35
C PHE A 50 2.60 -5.57 12.76
N VAL A 51 1.77 -4.53 12.87
CA VAL A 51 1.50 -3.84 14.14
C VAL A 51 0.02 -3.87 14.48
N LEU A 52 -0.28 -4.12 15.76
CA LEU A 52 -1.61 -3.93 16.34
C LEU A 52 -1.70 -2.56 16.98
N PHE A 53 -2.64 -1.75 16.51
CA PHE A 53 -2.96 -0.44 17.04
C PHE A 53 -4.31 -0.49 17.78
N PRO A 54 -4.32 -0.35 19.11
CA PRO A 54 -5.58 -0.27 19.88
C PRO A 54 -6.36 1.01 19.56
N ARG A 55 -7.68 0.98 19.74
CA ARG A 55 -8.48 2.21 19.72
C ARG A 55 -8.08 3.14 20.87
N GLY A 56 -8.41 4.41 20.75
CA GLY A 56 -8.13 5.41 21.79
C GLY A 56 -6.73 6.02 21.72
N MET A 57 -5.88 5.57 20.81
CA MET A 57 -4.53 6.14 20.65
C MET A 57 -4.59 7.58 20.14
N GLU A 58 -3.84 8.48 20.80
CA GLU A 58 -3.56 9.82 20.29
C GLU A 58 -2.49 9.74 19.21
N LYS A 59 -2.75 10.32 18.05
CA LYS A 59 -1.84 10.37 16.90
C LYS A 59 -1.58 11.81 16.44
N ASP A 60 -0.42 12.01 15.84
CA ASP A 60 0.08 13.32 15.42
C ASP A 60 0.78 13.16 14.06
N ALA A 61 0.32 13.87 13.04
CA ALA A 61 0.85 13.77 11.68
C ALA A 61 2.34 14.15 11.56
N ALA A 62 2.90 14.85 12.53
CA ALA A 62 4.32 15.21 12.57
C ALA A 62 5.20 14.18 13.29
N LYS A 63 4.63 13.05 13.75
CA LYS A 63 5.32 11.98 14.48
C LYS A 63 5.12 10.63 13.77
N SER A 64 5.96 9.65 14.09
CA SER A 64 5.72 8.26 13.68
C SER A 64 4.35 7.77 14.19
N VAL A 65 3.71 6.87 13.43
CA VAL A 65 2.54 6.13 13.91
C VAL A 65 2.89 5.17 15.07
N LEU A 66 4.17 4.82 15.22
CA LEU A 66 4.69 3.96 16.29
C LEU A 66 5.04 4.80 17.52
N PRO A 67 4.54 4.44 18.72
CA PRO A 67 4.83 5.18 19.95
C PRO A 67 6.33 5.20 20.26
N GLY A 68 6.84 6.39 20.65
CA GLY A 68 8.23 6.55 21.09
C GLY A 68 9.28 6.45 19.97
N VAL A 69 8.90 6.29 18.72
CA VAL A 69 9.83 6.42 17.60
C VAL A 69 10.06 7.90 17.30
N ASN A 70 11.30 8.32 17.43
CA ASN A 70 11.72 9.68 17.08
C ASN A 70 12.08 9.72 15.58
N ALA A 71 11.09 9.97 14.73
CA ALA A 71 11.28 10.18 13.30
C ALA A 71 10.87 11.61 12.95
N LYS A 72 11.80 12.38 12.41
CA LYS A 72 11.52 13.75 11.97
C LYS A 72 10.82 13.71 10.60
N ILE A 73 9.53 14.00 10.62
CA ILE A 73 8.73 14.15 9.40
C ILE A 73 8.92 15.56 8.86
N VAL A 74 9.44 15.67 7.65
CA VAL A 74 9.75 16.95 6.99
C VAL A 74 8.72 17.21 5.89
N GLY A 75 8.31 18.47 5.74
CA GLY A 75 7.34 18.92 4.73
C GLY A 75 6.04 19.43 5.32
N LEU A 76 5.75 19.14 6.60
CA LEU A 76 4.57 19.65 7.28
C LEU A 76 4.88 20.97 8.02
N SER A 77 3.88 21.85 8.09
CA SER A 77 3.92 23.06 8.93
C SER A 77 3.57 22.74 10.39
N ASN A 78 3.65 23.77 11.26
CA ASN A 78 3.19 23.61 12.65
C ASN A 78 1.68 23.39 12.77
N ASN A 79 0.89 23.70 11.72
CA ASN A 79 -0.53 23.42 11.66
C ASN A 79 -0.76 22.03 11.05
N HIS A 80 -0.37 20.98 11.75
CA HIS A 80 -0.56 19.60 11.35
C HIS A 80 -1.67 18.91 12.14
N LEU A 81 -2.28 17.90 11.54
CA LEU A 81 -3.43 17.20 12.10
C LEU A 81 -3.02 16.35 13.31
N LYS A 82 -3.88 16.40 14.34
CA LYS A 82 -3.83 15.47 15.49
C LYS A 82 -5.19 14.84 15.64
N TRP A 83 -5.24 13.55 15.98
CA TRP A 83 -6.51 12.85 16.14
C TRP A 83 -6.40 11.74 17.20
N LYS A 84 -7.54 11.27 17.67
CA LYS A 84 -7.66 10.09 18.50
C LYS A 84 -8.31 8.97 17.70
N ALA A 85 -7.70 7.79 17.68
CA ALA A 85 -8.21 6.64 16.95
C ALA A 85 -9.54 6.16 17.52
N LYS A 86 -10.60 6.16 16.69
CA LYS A 86 -11.92 5.62 17.07
C LYS A 86 -11.94 4.10 17.00
N TYR A 87 -11.16 3.54 16.07
CA TYR A 87 -11.09 2.11 15.81
C TYR A 87 -9.68 1.58 15.98
N GLY A 88 -9.56 0.35 16.49
CA GLY A 88 -8.32 -0.38 16.48
C GLY A 88 -8.09 -1.04 15.11
N SER A 89 -6.82 -1.31 14.79
CA SER A 89 -6.43 -1.88 13.51
C SER A 89 -5.22 -2.78 13.62
N VAL A 90 -5.04 -3.64 12.62
CA VAL A 90 -3.78 -4.33 12.33
C VAL A 90 -3.25 -3.82 11.00
N ALA A 91 -1.98 -3.47 10.95
CA ALA A 91 -1.43 -2.80 9.77
C ALA A 91 0.06 -3.09 9.54
N MET A 92 0.48 -3.05 8.28
CA MET A 92 1.89 -2.98 7.91
C MET A 92 2.39 -1.54 8.00
N VAL A 93 3.43 -1.36 8.78
CA VAL A 93 4.15 -0.09 8.94
C VAL A 93 5.48 -0.18 8.19
N ALA A 94 5.75 0.78 7.33
CA ALA A 94 7.02 0.91 6.64
C ALA A 94 7.82 2.11 7.16
N PHE A 95 9.15 1.99 7.11
CA PHE A 95 10.10 3.03 7.53
C PHE A 95 9.93 3.48 8.99
N ASP A 96 9.30 2.67 9.82
CA ASP A 96 8.88 3.02 11.19
C ASP A 96 8.03 4.32 11.27
N VAL A 97 7.37 4.72 10.20
CA VAL A 97 6.67 6.02 10.10
C VAL A 97 5.21 5.90 9.77
N GLY A 98 4.86 5.21 8.68
CA GLY A 98 3.52 5.25 8.12
C GLY A 98 2.96 3.87 7.81
N VAL A 99 1.63 3.80 7.76
CA VAL A 99 0.88 2.59 7.41
C VAL A 99 0.81 2.48 5.89
N THR A 100 1.14 1.30 5.35
CA THR A 100 1.09 1.03 3.90
C THR A 100 -0.10 0.19 3.47
N ASP A 101 -0.53 -0.73 4.32
CA ASP A 101 -1.79 -1.47 4.22
C ASP A 101 -2.29 -1.88 5.61
N GLY A 102 -3.59 -2.13 5.75
CA GLY A 102 -4.17 -2.47 7.04
C GLY A 102 -5.65 -2.79 6.98
N LEU A 103 -6.13 -3.32 8.10
CA LEU A 103 -7.52 -3.69 8.34
C LEU A 103 -7.93 -3.21 9.73
N ASN A 104 -9.04 -2.46 9.82
CA ASN A 104 -9.56 -2.07 11.12
C ASN A 104 -10.61 -3.05 11.67
N GLU A 105 -10.92 -2.94 12.94
CA GLU A 105 -11.87 -3.80 13.64
C GLU A 105 -13.30 -3.76 13.08
N ARG A 106 -13.61 -2.76 12.23
CA ARG A 106 -14.90 -2.63 11.54
C ARG A 106 -14.94 -3.33 10.18
N GLY A 107 -13.82 -3.91 9.75
CA GLY A 107 -13.69 -4.59 8.46
C GLY A 107 -13.43 -3.65 7.28
N LEU A 108 -12.97 -2.43 7.54
CA LEU A 108 -12.44 -1.55 6.50
C LEU A 108 -10.98 -1.88 6.27
N ALA A 109 -10.65 -2.32 5.06
CA ALA A 109 -9.28 -2.45 4.58
C ALA A 109 -8.85 -1.20 3.82
N GLY A 110 -7.54 -0.95 3.77
CA GLY A 110 -7.00 0.13 2.98
C GLY A 110 -5.53 -0.07 2.61
N HIS A 111 -5.13 0.55 1.50
CA HIS A 111 -3.83 0.32 0.87
C HIS A 111 -3.30 1.59 0.23
N LEU A 112 -2.04 1.94 0.53
CA LEU A 112 -1.30 2.99 -0.17
C LEU A 112 -0.36 2.36 -1.20
N LEU A 113 -0.47 2.80 -2.45
CA LEU A 113 0.45 2.48 -3.53
C LEU A 113 1.08 3.78 -4.05
N THR A 114 2.27 3.69 -4.63
CA THR A 114 2.91 4.89 -5.22
C THR A 114 2.20 5.32 -6.49
N LEU A 115 2.05 6.64 -6.63
CA LEU A 115 1.57 7.33 -7.83
C LEU A 115 2.38 8.60 -8.02
N GLU A 116 3.36 8.58 -8.93
CA GLU A 116 4.28 9.71 -9.13
C GLU A 116 3.58 10.95 -9.67
N THR A 117 2.49 10.75 -10.44
CA THR A 117 1.69 11.83 -11.02
C THR A 117 0.76 12.52 -10.01
N THR A 118 0.79 12.15 -8.72
CA THR A 118 0.03 12.82 -7.65
C THR A 118 0.37 14.33 -7.61
N ALA A 119 -0.67 15.16 -7.68
CA ALA A 119 -0.57 16.61 -7.54
C ALA A 119 -1.32 17.06 -6.29
N TYR A 120 -0.57 17.39 -5.25
CA TYR A 120 -1.13 17.75 -3.94
C TYR A 120 -1.96 19.03 -3.98
N GLU A 121 -2.87 19.16 -3.02
CA GLU A 121 -3.74 20.34 -2.88
C GLU A 121 -2.92 21.63 -2.62
N PRO A 122 -3.39 22.80 -3.13
CA PRO A 122 -2.77 24.07 -2.81
C PRO A 122 -2.76 24.33 -1.30
N LYS A 123 -1.76 25.09 -0.85
CA LYS A 123 -1.65 25.48 0.56
C LYS A 123 -2.80 26.42 0.96
N ASP A 124 -3.47 26.09 2.06
CA ASP A 124 -4.51 26.90 2.70
C ASP A 124 -4.37 26.84 4.24
N ASN A 125 -5.42 27.24 4.97
CA ASN A 125 -5.40 27.29 6.44
C ASN A 125 -5.82 25.97 7.12
N ARG A 126 -6.17 24.90 6.34
CA ARG A 126 -6.51 23.61 6.94
C ARG A 126 -5.27 22.95 7.56
N PRO A 127 -5.45 22.17 8.64
CA PRO A 127 -4.37 21.31 9.17
C PRO A 127 -3.78 20.40 8.11
N GLU A 128 -2.51 20.07 8.23
CA GLU A 128 -1.77 19.24 7.28
C GLU A 128 -1.67 17.79 7.76
N LEU A 129 -1.97 16.85 6.87
CA LEU A 129 -1.77 15.41 7.05
C LEU A 129 -0.73 14.92 6.04
N GLY A 130 0.40 14.38 6.50
CA GLY A 130 1.39 13.77 5.60
C GLY A 130 0.81 12.56 4.87
N GLN A 131 1.16 12.36 3.60
CA GLN A 131 0.67 11.21 2.82
C GLN A 131 0.99 9.86 3.48
N SER A 132 2.08 9.76 4.25
CA SER A 132 2.43 8.55 5.02
C SER A 132 1.43 8.21 6.13
N HIS A 133 0.63 9.17 6.57
CA HIS A 133 -0.36 9.04 7.64
C HIS A 133 -1.80 8.94 7.12
N TRP A 134 -2.00 9.12 5.81
CA TRP A 134 -3.34 9.14 5.23
C TRP A 134 -4.13 7.87 5.55
N LEU A 135 -3.53 6.70 5.29
CA LEU A 135 -4.19 5.43 5.59
C LEU A 135 -4.40 5.21 7.09
N ALA A 136 -3.43 5.59 7.94
CA ALA A 136 -3.60 5.49 9.39
C ALA A 136 -4.81 6.30 9.86
N TYR A 137 -4.97 7.55 9.38
CA TYR A 137 -6.12 8.38 9.69
C TYR A 137 -7.44 7.75 9.24
N VAL A 138 -7.47 7.16 8.04
CA VAL A 138 -8.66 6.52 7.49
C VAL A 138 -9.07 5.29 8.31
N LEU A 139 -8.15 4.39 8.61
CA LEU A 139 -8.42 3.20 9.42
C LEU A 139 -8.85 3.55 10.85
N ASP A 140 -8.30 4.61 11.41
CA ASP A 140 -8.63 5.07 12.76
C ASP A 140 -10.02 5.72 12.87
N ASN A 141 -10.54 6.32 11.79
CA ASN A 141 -11.71 7.20 11.88
C ASN A 141 -12.97 6.69 11.18
N PHE A 142 -12.85 5.81 10.18
CA PHE A 142 -13.98 5.36 9.36
C PHE A 142 -14.24 3.86 9.51
N LYS A 143 -15.53 3.49 9.45
CA LYS A 143 -15.96 2.09 9.55
C LYS A 143 -16.28 1.43 8.22
N SER A 144 -16.38 2.23 7.14
CA SER A 144 -16.77 1.74 5.81
C SER A 144 -16.21 2.63 4.71
N VAL A 145 -16.16 2.09 3.50
CA VAL A 145 -15.79 2.83 2.28
C VAL A 145 -16.70 4.05 2.10
N ARG A 146 -18.02 3.87 2.21
CA ARG A 146 -19.00 4.95 2.06
C ARG A 146 -18.72 6.11 3.03
N GLU A 147 -18.49 5.81 4.32
CA GLU A 147 -18.23 6.84 5.33
C GLU A 147 -16.94 7.62 5.01
N ALA A 148 -15.89 6.94 4.53
CA ALA A 148 -14.65 7.59 4.12
C ALA A 148 -14.86 8.45 2.86
N VAL A 149 -15.61 7.97 1.87
CA VAL A 149 -15.95 8.73 0.65
C VAL A 149 -16.71 10.00 1.03
N ASP A 150 -17.80 9.87 1.79
CA ASP A 150 -18.65 11.01 2.17
C ASP A 150 -17.87 12.08 2.95
N ALA A 151 -16.87 11.67 3.76
CA ALA A 151 -16.03 12.58 4.53
C ALA A 151 -14.90 13.24 3.71
N LEU A 152 -14.37 12.54 2.71
CA LEU A 152 -13.18 12.98 1.98
C LEU A 152 -13.51 13.65 0.62
N GLU A 153 -14.71 13.48 0.08
CA GLU A 153 -15.11 14.06 -1.22
C GLU A 153 -15.07 15.59 -1.20
N ASP A 154 -15.51 16.22 -0.12
CA ASP A 154 -15.45 17.67 0.09
C ASP A 154 -14.73 17.97 1.42
N ASN A 155 -13.52 17.43 1.56
CA ASN A 155 -12.76 17.49 2.81
C ASN A 155 -12.37 18.92 3.18
N LYS A 156 -13.00 19.44 4.24
CA LYS A 156 -12.73 20.77 4.80
C LYS A 156 -11.89 20.75 6.08
N GLU A 157 -11.63 19.57 6.63
CA GLU A 157 -11.00 19.43 7.93
C GLU A 157 -9.47 19.47 7.86
N PHE A 158 -8.89 18.88 6.81
CA PHE A 158 -7.45 18.84 6.61
C PHE A 158 -7.11 18.76 5.12
N ARG A 159 -5.83 18.84 4.80
CA ARG A 159 -5.31 18.58 3.44
C ARG A 159 -4.15 17.59 3.50
N ILE A 160 -4.02 16.80 2.45
CA ILE A 160 -2.94 15.84 2.32
C ILE A 160 -1.72 16.53 1.72
N MET A 161 -0.55 16.33 2.34
CA MET A 161 0.68 16.99 1.97
C MET A 161 1.81 16.01 1.69
N PRO A 162 2.73 16.36 0.78
CA PRO A 162 3.97 15.62 0.66
C PRO A 162 4.80 15.74 1.94
N ALA A 163 5.28 14.61 2.43
CA ALA A 163 6.17 14.56 3.57
C ALA A 163 7.28 13.52 3.34
N THR A 164 8.45 13.75 3.93
CA THR A 164 9.59 12.84 3.83
C THR A 164 10.15 12.54 5.21
N VAL A 165 10.95 11.47 5.31
CA VAL A 165 11.64 11.08 6.54
C VAL A 165 13.11 10.79 6.22
N PRO A 166 13.93 11.83 6.02
CA PRO A 166 15.32 11.68 5.57
C PRO A 166 16.18 10.81 6.49
N GLU A 167 15.93 10.85 7.81
CA GLU A 167 16.64 10.05 8.81
C GLU A 167 16.40 8.53 8.63
N LYS A 168 15.31 8.16 7.97
CA LYS A 168 14.94 6.78 7.63
C LYS A 168 15.27 6.43 6.17
N GLY A 169 16.13 7.19 5.50
CA GLY A 169 16.53 6.97 4.12
C GLY A 169 15.48 7.40 3.08
N VAL A 170 14.34 7.95 3.50
CA VAL A 170 13.29 8.47 2.59
C VAL A 170 13.57 9.94 2.30
N THR A 171 14.51 10.19 1.40
CA THR A 171 14.94 11.56 1.02
C THR A 171 14.07 12.19 -0.07
N GLY A 172 13.34 11.35 -0.84
CA GLY A 172 12.39 11.78 -1.87
C GLY A 172 10.94 11.69 -1.40
N ILE A 173 10.06 12.44 -2.07
CA ILE A 173 8.62 12.33 -1.84
C ILE A 173 8.14 11.04 -2.50
N MET A 174 7.62 10.10 -1.71
CA MET A 174 6.90 8.93 -2.22
C MET A 174 5.42 9.29 -2.33
N SER A 175 5.05 9.92 -3.43
CA SER A 175 3.66 10.26 -3.72
C SER A 175 2.81 8.99 -3.84
N VAL A 176 1.57 9.05 -3.34
CA VAL A 176 0.71 7.86 -3.22
C VAL A 176 -0.72 8.15 -3.61
N HIS A 177 -1.46 7.10 -3.95
CA HIS A 177 -2.90 7.03 -3.97
C HIS A 177 -3.41 5.96 -3.00
N LEU A 178 -4.68 6.04 -2.64
CA LEU A 178 -5.30 5.20 -1.61
C LEU A 178 -6.41 4.36 -2.22
N ALA A 179 -6.43 3.05 -1.92
CA ALA A 179 -7.59 2.18 -2.13
C ALA A 179 -8.21 1.80 -0.80
N LEU A 180 -9.55 1.66 -0.78
CA LEU A 180 -10.33 1.21 0.36
C LEU A 180 -11.34 0.15 -0.07
N GLU A 181 -11.51 -0.88 0.76
CA GLU A 181 -12.44 -1.98 0.52
C GLU A 181 -13.13 -2.40 1.83
N ASN A 182 -14.36 -2.94 1.72
CA ASN A 182 -15.06 -3.47 2.87
C ASN A 182 -15.91 -4.73 2.56
N SER A 183 -16.50 -5.31 3.60
CA SER A 183 -17.26 -6.58 3.52
C SER A 183 -18.55 -6.51 2.68
N THR A 184 -19.05 -5.31 2.34
CA THR A 184 -20.21 -5.18 1.46
C THR A 184 -19.84 -5.37 -0.01
N GLY A 185 -18.55 -5.50 -0.33
CA GLY A 185 -18.03 -5.53 -1.70
C GLY A 185 -17.80 -4.13 -2.29
N ASP A 186 -18.04 -3.08 -1.51
CA ASP A 186 -17.80 -1.69 -1.92
C ASP A 186 -16.32 -1.36 -1.88
N SER A 187 -15.87 -0.54 -2.84
CA SER A 187 -14.48 -0.10 -2.97
C SER A 187 -14.37 1.34 -3.43
N ALA A 188 -13.25 1.98 -3.12
CA ALA A 188 -12.96 3.31 -3.63
C ALA A 188 -11.45 3.51 -3.84
N VAL A 189 -11.10 4.24 -4.91
CA VAL A 189 -9.75 4.72 -5.18
C VAL A 189 -9.73 6.24 -5.09
N PHE A 190 -8.81 6.77 -4.30
CA PHE A 190 -8.65 8.19 -4.03
C PHE A 190 -7.31 8.66 -4.61
N GLU A 191 -7.35 9.68 -5.46
CA GLU A 191 -6.18 10.29 -6.08
C GLU A 191 -6.20 11.81 -5.90
N LEU A 192 -5.03 12.40 -5.80
CA LEU A 192 -4.86 13.85 -5.86
C LEU A 192 -4.42 14.24 -7.28
N VAL A 193 -5.36 14.73 -8.08
CA VAL A 193 -5.15 15.08 -9.49
C VAL A 193 -5.36 16.60 -9.68
N ASN A 194 -4.34 17.28 -10.22
CA ASN A 194 -4.38 18.72 -10.42
C ASN A 194 -4.76 19.52 -9.15
N GLY A 195 -4.28 19.06 -7.99
CA GLY A 195 -4.55 19.71 -6.70
C GLY A 195 -5.97 19.51 -6.16
N LYS A 196 -6.66 18.46 -6.60
CA LYS A 196 -8.01 18.11 -6.13
C LYS A 196 -8.12 16.63 -5.83
N MET A 197 -8.94 16.30 -4.84
CA MET A 197 -9.31 14.91 -4.58
C MET A 197 -10.24 14.42 -5.69
N VAL A 198 -9.88 13.31 -6.32
CA VAL A 198 -10.69 12.56 -7.29
C VAL A 198 -10.97 11.20 -6.69
N ILE A 199 -12.24 10.80 -6.62
CA ILE A 199 -12.66 9.55 -6.00
C ILE A 199 -13.40 8.69 -7.02
N HIS A 200 -12.89 7.49 -7.26
CA HIS A 200 -13.60 6.45 -8.01
C HIS A 200 -14.24 5.51 -7.00
N HIS A 201 -15.57 5.54 -6.88
CA HIS A 201 -16.31 4.83 -5.85
C HIS A 201 -17.33 3.84 -6.44
N GLY A 202 -17.31 2.62 -5.97
CA GLY A 202 -18.23 1.55 -6.32
C GLY A 202 -17.54 0.19 -6.48
N PRO A 203 -18.30 -0.92 -6.46
CA PRO A 203 -17.77 -2.28 -6.44
C PRO A 203 -16.98 -2.68 -7.70
N GLN A 204 -17.06 -1.91 -8.77
CA GLN A 204 -16.36 -2.14 -10.03
C GLN A 204 -14.90 -1.65 -10.04
N TYR A 205 -14.47 -0.86 -9.05
CA TYR A 205 -13.12 -0.34 -8.95
C TYR A 205 -12.23 -1.30 -8.15
N GLN A 206 -11.93 -2.44 -8.76
CA GLN A 206 -11.34 -3.61 -8.10
C GLN A 206 -9.82 -3.71 -8.21
N VAL A 207 -9.22 -3.07 -9.22
CA VAL A 207 -7.78 -3.16 -9.49
C VAL A 207 -7.13 -1.80 -9.31
N MET A 208 -5.99 -1.74 -8.62
CA MET A 208 -5.14 -0.57 -8.55
C MET A 208 -3.68 -0.99 -8.72
N THR A 209 -2.92 -0.21 -9.49
CA THR A 209 -1.46 -0.39 -9.63
C THR A 209 -0.79 0.98 -9.44
N ASN A 210 0.33 1.25 -10.06
CA ASN A 210 0.97 2.55 -10.01
C ASN A 210 0.55 3.43 -11.21
N ASP A 211 1.42 4.36 -11.61
CA ASP A 211 1.19 5.21 -12.77
C ASP A 211 0.72 4.47 -14.03
N PRO A 212 -0.11 5.13 -14.84
CA PRO A 212 -0.63 6.49 -14.72
C PRO A 212 -1.85 6.62 -13.79
N SER A 213 -2.43 7.86 -13.70
CA SER A 213 -3.66 8.10 -12.93
C SER A 213 -4.79 7.12 -13.29
N TYR A 214 -5.69 6.87 -12.36
CA TYR A 214 -6.73 5.86 -12.47
C TYR A 214 -7.65 6.08 -13.68
N ASP A 215 -8.05 7.32 -13.97
CA ASP A 215 -8.81 7.66 -15.18
C ASP A 215 -8.07 7.27 -16.45
N THR A 216 -6.78 7.56 -16.53
CA THR A 216 -5.95 7.18 -17.66
C THR A 216 -5.84 5.66 -17.76
N MET A 217 -5.73 4.98 -16.63
CA MET A 217 -5.68 3.51 -16.57
C MET A 217 -6.97 2.88 -17.10
N LEU A 218 -8.14 3.39 -16.70
CA LEU A 218 -9.45 2.94 -17.20
C LEU A 218 -9.62 3.18 -18.71
N GLN A 219 -9.10 4.30 -19.23
CA GLN A 219 -9.11 4.57 -20.67
C GLN A 219 -8.19 3.62 -21.44
N ARG A 220 -7.01 3.32 -20.90
CA ARG A 220 -6.06 2.38 -21.51
C ARG A 220 -6.59 0.96 -21.52
N LEU A 221 -7.27 0.53 -20.43
CA LEU A 221 -7.89 -0.78 -20.34
C LEU A 221 -8.81 -1.10 -21.53
N LYS A 222 -9.60 -0.12 -22.01
CA LYS A 222 -10.50 -0.25 -23.15
C LYS A 222 -9.81 -0.56 -24.48
N LYS A 223 -8.49 -0.43 -24.59
CA LYS A 223 -7.74 -0.76 -25.81
C LYS A 223 -7.55 -2.26 -26.00
N TYR A 224 -7.69 -3.06 -24.94
CA TYR A 224 -7.40 -4.49 -24.92
C TYR A 224 -8.66 -5.34 -25.26
N LYS A 225 -8.46 -6.47 -25.98
CA LYS A 225 -9.55 -7.35 -26.47
C LYS A 225 -10.47 -7.84 -25.33
N ALA A 226 -9.90 -8.14 -24.16
CA ALA A 226 -10.66 -8.56 -22.99
C ALA A 226 -11.68 -7.50 -22.50
N PHE A 227 -11.54 -6.24 -22.97
CA PHE A 227 -12.37 -5.09 -22.62
C PHE A 227 -12.96 -4.38 -23.84
N GLY A 228 -13.08 -5.08 -24.99
CA GLY A 228 -13.73 -4.57 -26.21
C GLY A 228 -12.80 -3.86 -27.20
N GLY A 229 -11.50 -3.78 -26.93
CA GLY A 229 -10.51 -3.18 -27.82
C GLY A 229 -9.89 -4.14 -28.83
N LYS A 230 -8.70 -3.81 -29.34
CA LYS A 230 -7.99 -4.56 -30.40
C LYS A 230 -6.68 -5.19 -29.93
N LEU A 231 -6.06 -4.69 -28.85
CA LEU A 231 -4.78 -5.19 -28.36
C LEU A 231 -4.94 -6.55 -27.68
N GLY A 232 -3.96 -7.44 -27.86
CA GLY A 232 -3.83 -8.66 -27.05
C GLY A 232 -3.51 -8.33 -25.59
N LEU A 233 -3.60 -9.34 -24.71
CA LEU A 233 -3.11 -9.15 -23.34
C LEU A 233 -1.62 -8.77 -23.35
N PRO A 234 -1.19 -7.84 -22.50
CA PRO A 234 0.21 -7.48 -22.42
C PRO A 234 1.04 -8.64 -21.87
N GLY A 235 2.31 -8.71 -22.28
CA GLY A 235 3.29 -9.65 -21.73
C GLY A 235 3.63 -9.36 -20.26
N GLU A 236 4.73 -9.96 -19.80
CA GLU A 236 5.17 -9.92 -18.40
C GLU A 236 5.86 -8.60 -18.00
N GLY A 237 5.60 -7.50 -18.68
CA GLY A 237 6.20 -6.20 -18.38
C GLY A 237 5.83 -5.68 -16.97
N PRO A 238 6.72 -4.87 -16.36
CA PRO A 238 6.55 -4.31 -15.01
C PRO A 238 5.61 -3.12 -14.94
N GLU A 239 5.28 -2.54 -16.08
CA GLU A 239 4.51 -1.30 -16.18
C GLU A 239 3.17 -1.43 -15.45
N GLY A 240 2.77 -0.36 -14.77
CA GLY A 240 1.51 -0.29 -14.06
C GLY A 240 0.32 -0.69 -14.93
N GLU A 241 0.27 -0.21 -16.18
CA GLU A 241 -0.77 -0.58 -17.15
C GLU A 241 -0.82 -2.08 -17.41
N TYR A 242 0.32 -2.74 -17.63
CA TYR A 242 0.34 -4.16 -17.98
C TYR A 242 -0.10 -5.05 -16.82
N ARG A 243 0.31 -4.72 -15.60
CA ARG A 243 -0.13 -5.41 -14.38
C ARG A 243 -1.63 -5.20 -14.14
N PHE A 244 -2.12 -3.98 -14.32
CA PHE A 244 -3.53 -3.64 -14.21
C PHE A 244 -4.39 -4.46 -15.19
N VAL A 245 -4.01 -4.47 -16.47
CA VAL A 245 -4.73 -5.20 -17.51
C VAL A 245 -4.71 -6.69 -17.27
N ARG A 246 -3.57 -7.27 -16.87
CA ARG A 246 -3.49 -8.71 -16.55
C ARG A 246 -4.39 -9.07 -15.37
N LEU A 247 -4.32 -8.34 -14.25
CA LEU A 247 -5.17 -8.58 -13.09
C LEU A 247 -6.65 -8.50 -13.45
N ALA A 248 -7.08 -7.42 -14.13
CA ALA A 248 -8.47 -7.23 -14.52
C ALA A 248 -8.96 -8.31 -15.51
N ALA A 249 -8.10 -8.78 -16.42
CA ALA A 249 -8.46 -9.82 -17.38
C ALA A 249 -8.55 -11.20 -16.73
N TYR A 250 -7.57 -11.57 -15.91
CA TYR A 250 -7.58 -12.87 -15.23
C TYR A 250 -8.66 -12.96 -14.14
N TYR A 251 -9.05 -11.83 -13.55
CA TYR A 251 -10.17 -11.80 -12.62
C TYR A 251 -11.47 -12.30 -13.27
N LYS A 252 -11.74 -11.92 -14.52
CA LYS A 252 -12.91 -12.43 -15.28
C LYS A 252 -12.88 -13.93 -15.53
N LEU A 253 -11.75 -14.57 -15.37
CA LEU A 253 -11.55 -16.01 -15.58
C LEU A 253 -11.44 -16.78 -14.26
N LEU A 254 -11.53 -16.07 -13.13
CA LEU A 254 -11.42 -16.70 -11.83
C LEU A 254 -12.63 -17.61 -11.60
N PRO A 255 -12.43 -18.87 -11.20
CA PRO A 255 -13.57 -19.77 -10.93
C PRO A 255 -14.29 -19.35 -9.64
N ASP A 256 -15.61 -19.61 -9.61
CA ASP A 256 -16.40 -19.44 -8.38
C ASP A 256 -15.85 -20.37 -7.29
N PRO A 257 -15.53 -19.81 -6.08
CA PRO A 257 -15.00 -20.61 -5.00
C PRO A 257 -16.07 -21.55 -4.42
N LYS A 258 -15.71 -22.81 -4.19
CA LYS A 258 -16.59 -23.82 -3.58
C LYS A 258 -16.49 -23.85 -2.04
N SER A 259 -15.48 -23.19 -1.50
CA SER A 259 -15.22 -23.13 -0.07
C SER A 259 -14.44 -21.85 0.27
N TYR A 260 -14.40 -21.53 1.56
CA TYR A 260 -13.58 -20.44 2.06
C TYR A 260 -12.09 -20.58 1.67
N ARG A 261 -11.56 -21.80 1.76
CA ARG A 261 -10.15 -22.06 1.36
C ARG A 261 -9.93 -21.84 -0.13
N ASP A 262 -10.90 -22.17 -0.98
CA ASP A 262 -10.83 -21.90 -2.41
C ASP A 262 -10.84 -20.39 -2.67
N ALA A 263 -11.69 -19.63 -1.96
CA ALA A 263 -11.74 -18.17 -2.12
C ALA A 263 -10.38 -17.53 -1.81
N VAL A 264 -9.74 -17.91 -0.70
CA VAL A 264 -8.41 -17.41 -0.32
C VAL A 264 -7.36 -17.85 -1.34
N ALA A 265 -7.37 -19.13 -1.75
CA ALA A 265 -6.42 -19.67 -2.72
C ALA A 265 -6.54 -18.99 -4.08
N ASN A 266 -7.77 -18.79 -4.57
CA ASN A 266 -8.07 -18.11 -5.83
C ASN A 266 -7.57 -16.67 -5.83
N ALA A 267 -7.86 -15.91 -4.77
CA ALA A 267 -7.44 -14.52 -4.64
C ALA A 267 -5.90 -14.38 -4.62
N ILE A 268 -5.20 -15.20 -3.84
CA ILE A 268 -3.73 -15.22 -3.79
C ILE A 268 -3.14 -15.67 -5.13
N SER A 269 -3.75 -16.70 -5.77
CA SER A 269 -3.29 -17.20 -7.07
C SER A 269 -3.40 -16.15 -8.16
N LEU A 270 -4.49 -15.37 -8.16
CA LEU A 270 -4.70 -14.28 -9.11
C LEU A 270 -3.58 -13.23 -9.01
N MET A 271 -3.15 -12.86 -7.82
CA MET A 271 -2.10 -11.86 -7.64
C MET A 271 -0.73 -12.29 -8.20
N ARG A 272 -0.49 -13.58 -8.40
CA ARG A 272 0.78 -14.07 -8.95
C ARG A 272 1.11 -13.53 -10.35
N VAL A 273 0.11 -13.12 -11.13
CA VAL A 273 0.33 -12.51 -12.45
C VAL A 273 0.95 -11.09 -12.40
N ALA A 274 1.02 -10.51 -11.21
CA ALA A 274 1.61 -9.19 -10.98
C ALA A 274 2.77 -9.21 -9.97
N GLN A 275 3.05 -10.37 -9.36
CA GLN A 275 4.11 -10.52 -8.37
C GLN A 275 5.49 -10.50 -9.02
N VAL A 276 6.43 -9.80 -8.40
CA VAL A 276 7.81 -9.69 -8.85
C VAL A 276 8.68 -10.69 -8.09
N PRO A 277 9.39 -11.60 -8.79
CA PRO A 277 10.28 -12.58 -8.15
C PRO A 277 11.37 -11.95 -7.30
N ALA A 278 11.84 -12.71 -6.30
CA ALA A 278 13.01 -12.34 -5.51
C ALA A 278 14.27 -12.26 -6.40
N ARG A 279 15.15 -11.31 -6.08
CA ARG A 279 16.36 -11.00 -6.85
C ARG A 279 17.59 -10.85 -5.96
N ASP A 280 18.72 -11.22 -6.50
CA ASP A 280 20.03 -10.91 -5.90
C ASP A 280 20.39 -9.45 -6.29
N PRO A 281 20.56 -8.52 -5.33
CA PRO A 281 20.87 -7.13 -5.62
C PRO A 281 22.24 -6.93 -6.28
N ASN A 282 23.13 -7.95 -6.20
CA ASN A 282 24.47 -7.91 -6.79
C ASN A 282 24.51 -8.52 -8.21
N LYS A 283 23.37 -9.00 -8.71
CA LYS A 283 23.25 -9.57 -10.06
C LYS A 283 22.37 -8.69 -10.91
N GLU A 284 22.94 -8.11 -11.93
CA GLU A 284 22.21 -7.43 -13.00
C GLU A 284 22.03 -8.40 -14.17
N LEU A 285 20.83 -8.38 -14.78
CA LEU A 285 20.68 -8.96 -16.10
C LEU A 285 21.50 -8.08 -17.04
N GLU A 286 22.41 -8.67 -17.83
CA GLU A 286 23.08 -7.94 -18.88
C GLU A 286 22.02 -7.26 -19.74
N ALA A 287 21.98 -5.93 -19.68
CA ALA A 287 21.08 -5.17 -20.51
C ALA A 287 21.49 -5.46 -21.98
N THR A 288 20.57 -6.00 -22.75
CA THR A 288 20.76 -6.06 -24.20
C THR A 288 20.97 -4.63 -24.71
N GLU A 289 21.73 -4.46 -25.79
CA GLU A 289 22.04 -3.13 -26.37
C GLU A 289 20.78 -2.26 -26.63
N ASN A 290 19.58 -2.89 -26.63
CA ASN A 290 18.28 -2.25 -26.83
C ASN A 290 17.43 -2.17 -25.55
N ALA A 291 18.01 -2.37 -24.34
CA ALA A 291 17.27 -2.28 -23.09
C ALA A 291 16.72 -0.86 -22.88
N THR A 292 15.42 -0.76 -22.71
CA THR A 292 14.74 0.51 -22.41
C THR A 292 15.00 0.93 -20.96
N ASP A 293 14.72 2.19 -20.63
CA ASP A 293 14.77 2.64 -19.23
C ASP A 293 13.78 1.85 -18.34
N ALA A 294 12.67 1.35 -18.91
CA ALA A 294 11.75 0.45 -18.24
C ALA A 294 12.42 -0.89 -17.87
N ASP A 295 13.22 -1.47 -18.75
CA ASP A 295 13.98 -2.70 -18.47
C ASP A 295 14.99 -2.50 -17.33
N ARG A 296 15.59 -1.31 -17.23
CA ARG A 296 16.53 -0.94 -16.16
C ARG A 296 15.83 -0.70 -14.83
N LEU A 297 14.63 -0.10 -14.83
CA LEU A 297 13.82 0.10 -13.63
C LEU A 297 13.35 -1.22 -13.03
N TRP A 298 13.07 -2.21 -13.86
CA TRP A 298 12.71 -3.56 -13.46
C TRP A 298 13.84 -4.28 -12.70
N THR A 299 15.07 -3.85 -12.89
CA THR A 299 16.24 -4.46 -12.24
C THR A 299 16.35 -4.15 -10.74
N GLY A 300 15.50 -3.32 -10.16
CA GLY A 300 15.62 -2.86 -8.76
C GLY A 300 14.54 -3.30 -7.80
N ALA A 301 13.34 -3.70 -8.23
CA ALA A 301 12.22 -4.03 -7.35
C ALA A 301 11.99 -5.54 -7.24
N GLN A 302 11.49 -5.98 -6.08
CA GLN A 302 10.93 -7.30 -5.85
C GLN A 302 9.70 -7.19 -4.96
N THR A 303 8.82 -8.19 -4.96
CA THR A 303 7.75 -8.30 -3.97
C THR A 303 8.35 -8.64 -2.62
N ASN A 304 8.33 -7.70 -1.67
CA ASN A 304 8.83 -7.91 -0.30
C ASN A 304 7.83 -8.69 0.55
N TRP A 305 6.54 -8.41 0.35
CA TRP A 305 5.46 -9.21 0.90
C TRP A 305 4.22 -9.10 0.03
N LEU A 306 3.38 -10.11 0.15
CA LEU A 306 2.00 -10.11 -0.32
C LEU A 306 1.10 -10.08 0.91
N SER A 307 0.12 -9.19 0.94
CA SER A 307 -0.98 -9.23 1.89
C SER A 307 -2.26 -9.67 1.20
N ALA A 308 -3.06 -10.52 1.89
CA ALA A 308 -4.41 -10.85 1.46
C ALA A 308 -5.35 -10.61 2.64
N ILE A 309 -6.27 -9.65 2.49
CA ILE A 309 -7.17 -9.24 3.57
C ILE A 309 -8.58 -9.68 3.21
N ASP A 310 -9.10 -10.65 3.96
CA ASP A 310 -10.51 -11.03 3.92
C ASP A 310 -11.31 -10.05 4.79
N VAL A 311 -11.97 -9.11 4.14
CA VAL A 311 -12.79 -8.10 4.80
C VAL A 311 -14.12 -8.66 5.30
N SER A 312 -14.58 -9.82 4.79
CA SER A 312 -15.82 -10.49 5.24
C SER A 312 -15.66 -11.13 6.61
N HIS A 313 -14.51 -11.79 6.85
CA HIS A 313 -14.25 -12.53 8.09
C HIS A 313 -13.16 -11.86 8.95
N LYS A 314 -12.69 -10.70 8.55
CA LYS A 314 -11.63 -9.91 9.21
C LYS A 314 -10.35 -10.73 9.47
N VAL A 315 -9.83 -11.36 8.42
CA VAL A 315 -8.59 -12.16 8.48
C VAL A 315 -7.53 -11.47 7.62
N TYR A 316 -6.36 -11.25 8.19
CA TYR A 316 -5.24 -10.66 7.50
C TYR A 316 -4.13 -11.70 7.30
N TYR A 317 -3.94 -12.13 6.05
CA TYR A 317 -2.89 -13.05 5.62
C TYR A 317 -1.67 -12.29 5.11
N VAL A 318 -0.49 -12.81 5.41
CA VAL A 318 0.79 -12.27 4.93
C VAL A 318 1.67 -13.40 4.41
N ASN A 319 2.25 -13.19 3.23
CA ASN A 319 3.33 -14.01 2.70
C ASN A 319 4.56 -13.13 2.48
N SER A 320 5.59 -13.36 3.27
CA SER A 320 6.87 -12.65 3.18
C SER A 320 7.73 -13.21 2.04
N ALA A 321 8.48 -12.35 1.35
CA ALA A 321 9.48 -12.80 0.38
C ALA A 321 10.60 -13.67 0.99
N ARG A 322 10.72 -13.71 2.31
CA ARG A 322 11.75 -14.48 3.04
C ARG A 322 11.29 -15.85 3.52
N SER A 323 9.98 -16.16 3.38
CA SER A 323 9.43 -17.44 3.80
C SER A 323 8.46 -17.97 2.74
N PRO A 324 8.46 -19.30 2.47
CA PRO A 324 7.43 -19.92 1.64
C PRO A 324 6.08 -20.01 2.35
N ASP A 325 6.07 -19.83 3.67
CA ASP A 325 4.90 -19.99 4.51
C ASP A 325 4.01 -18.76 4.51
N LEU A 326 2.71 -19.01 4.61
CA LEU A 326 1.69 -18.01 4.82
C LEU A 326 1.35 -17.96 6.30
N PHE A 327 1.34 -16.78 6.90
CA PHE A 327 0.81 -16.60 8.25
C PHE A 327 -0.40 -15.65 8.23
N TRP A 328 -1.22 -15.68 9.28
CA TRP A 328 -2.39 -14.83 9.39
C TRP A 328 -2.77 -14.53 10.83
N VAL A 329 -3.62 -13.51 10.97
CA VAL A 329 -4.34 -13.17 12.19
C VAL A 329 -5.82 -12.97 11.89
N ARG A 330 -6.68 -13.33 12.85
CA ARG A 330 -8.09 -12.90 12.88
C ARG A 330 -8.19 -11.70 13.81
N LEU A 331 -8.80 -10.63 13.37
CA LEU A 331 -8.91 -9.44 14.20
C LEU A 331 -9.72 -9.69 15.46
N ASP A 332 -10.70 -10.59 15.40
CA ASP A 332 -11.54 -10.95 16.56
C ASP A 332 -10.76 -11.69 17.66
N ASP A 333 -9.57 -12.22 17.36
CA ASP A 333 -8.68 -12.88 18.32
C ASP A 333 -7.65 -11.90 18.96
N LEU A 334 -7.70 -10.61 18.60
CA LEU A 334 -6.72 -9.61 19.00
C LEU A 334 -7.31 -8.60 19.98
N ASP A 335 -6.51 -8.13 20.93
CA ASP A 335 -6.92 -7.07 21.86
C ASP A 335 -6.68 -5.69 21.24
N LEU A 336 -7.73 -5.14 20.64
CA LEU A 336 -7.76 -3.80 20.06
C LEU A 336 -8.50 -2.79 20.95
N ASN A 337 -8.77 -3.12 22.22
CA ASN A 337 -9.49 -2.24 23.15
C ASN A 337 -8.68 -1.00 23.52
N GLU A 338 -9.39 0.06 23.92
CA GLU A 338 -8.75 1.25 24.48
C GLU A 338 -7.96 0.89 25.74
N GLY A 339 -6.69 1.35 25.80
CA GLY A 339 -5.77 1.01 26.87
C GLY A 339 -4.97 -0.27 26.68
N ALA A 340 -5.26 -1.07 25.65
CA ALA A 340 -4.41 -2.19 25.29
C ALA A 340 -3.03 -1.67 24.81
N ARG A 341 -2.02 -2.54 24.84
CA ARG A 341 -0.65 -2.20 24.40
C ARG A 341 -0.53 -2.31 22.90
N VAL A 342 0.27 -1.44 22.30
CA VAL A 342 0.74 -1.64 20.93
C VAL A 342 1.66 -2.84 20.91
N THR A 343 1.39 -3.77 20.00
CA THR A 343 2.19 -4.99 19.82
C THR A 343 2.55 -5.16 18.35
N TYR A 344 3.61 -5.92 18.07
CA TYR A 344 4.10 -6.09 16.70
C TYR A 344 4.70 -7.47 16.45
N LEU A 345 4.81 -7.81 15.16
CA LEU A 345 5.64 -8.89 14.61
C LEU A 345 6.60 -8.33 13.56
N ASP A 346 7.76 -8.96 13.43
CA ASP A 346 8.59 -8.84 12.23
C ASP A 346 8.01 -9.76 11.15
N PRO A 347 7.42 -9.25 10.06
CA PRO A 347 6.83 -10.10 9.03
C PRO A 347 7.89 -10.87 8.22
N HIS A 348 9.17 -10.57 8.42
CA HIS A 348 10.31 -11.29 7.83
C HIS A 348 10.88 -12.39 8.72
N ASP A 349 10.32 -12.61 9.91
CA ASP A 349 10.67 -13.78 10.74
C ASP A 349 10.26 -15.06 10.01
N ILE A 350 11.24 -15.84 9.58
CA ILE A 350 11.05 -17.08 8.82
C ILE A 350 10.40 -18.20 9.62
N THR A 351 10.21 -18.03 10.92
CA THR A 351 9.53 -19.00 11.79
C THR A 351 8.01 -18.77 11.87
N LEU A 352 7.48 -17.72 11.22
CA LEU A 352 6.06 -17.45 11.17
C LEU A 352 5.38 -18.33 10.13
N GLY A 353 4.31 -19.00 10.56
CA GLY A 353 3.43 -19.79 9.70
C GLY A 353 2.13 -20.10 10.43
N GLY A 354 1.01 -20.19 9.69
CA GLY A 354 -0.29 -20.43 10.29
C GLY A 354 -0.84 -19.23 11.07
N ASP A 355 -1.65 -19.50 12.09
CA ASP A 355 -2.20 -18.47 12.99
C ASP A 355 -1.11 -17.96 13.95
N VAL A 356 -0.86 -16.65 13.90
CA VAL A 356 0.18 -16.00 14.70
C VAL A 356 -0.35 -15.02 15.75
N ALA A 357 -1.65 -15.05 16.06
CA ALA A 357 -2.27 -14.11 17.02
C ALA A 357 -1.53 -14.05 18.38
N LYS A 358 -0.94 -15.18 18.82
CA LYS A 358 -0.20 -15.30 20.09
C LYS A 358 1.30 -14.96 19.97
N ARG A 359 1.78 -14.59 18.79
CA ARG A 359 3.20 -14.34 18.52
C ARG A 359 3.59 -12.86 18.63
N PHE A 360 2.62 -11.97 18.77
CA PHE A 360 2.87 -10.54 18.89
C PHE A 360 3.63 -10.19 20.17
N ALA A 361 4.73 -9.46 20.02
CA ALA A 361 5.51 -8.94 21.12
C ALA A 361 5.07 -7.50 21.45
N GLU A 362 5.20 -7.09 22.72
CA GLU A 362 4.95 -5.72 23.12
C GLU A 362 5.93 -4.77 22.39
N TRP A 363 5.39 -3.70 21.81
CA TRP A 363 6.21 -2.66 21.22
C TRP A 363 6.98 -1.92 22.33
N LYS A 364 8.29 -2.03 22.29
CA LYS A 364 9.18 -1.26 23.16
C LYS A 364 9.88 -0.24 22.30
N SER A 365 9.65 1.06 22.57
CA SER A 365 10.46 2.08 21.93
C SER A 365 11.91 1.83 22.30
N SER A 366 12.78 1.69 21.29
CA SER A 366 14.21 1.80 21.53
C SER A 366 14.46 3.24 21.99
N ALA A 367 14.54 3.42 23.31
CA ALA A 367 15.10 4.62 23.88
C ALA A 367 16.57 4.67 23.44
N GLN A 368 16.89 5.49 22.47
CA GLN A 368 18.23 5.97 22.19
C GLN A 368 18.27 7.46 22.42
#